data_87089303703c0b5e56bf013196957357
#
_entry.id   87089303703c0b5e56bf013196957357
#
_cell.length_a   1.000
_cell.length_b   1.000
_cell.length_c   1.000
_cell.angle_alpha   90.00
_cell.angle_beta   90.00
_cell.angle_gamma   90.00
#
_symmetry.space_group_name_H-M   'P 1'
#
loop_
_entity.id
_entity.type
_entity.pdbx_description
1 polymer ?
#
loop_
_entity_poly.entity_id
_entity_poly.type
_entity_poly.pdbx_seq_one_letter_code
_entity_poly.pdbx_strand_id
1 'polypeptide(L)'
;MKLWQRNTIGAAVSVAACAVIVTTDLWPDWANYREATHTDNVVAVGAVGDADGQTWQVDSIRHLNTVRGIGGSGLPQGTVLNVVTVERTGTPTEIGCTGVITDGERRWSAEAVGGYGDLPPQGISSICGTPGPVQFSFLLPDDVVPTAVDVTTAQGRILVRLQL
;
A
#
# COMPACT_ATOMS: atom_id res chain seq x y z
N MET A 1 8.36 25.48 51.65
CA MET A 1 8.92 24.97 50.40
C MET A 1 9.45 26.12 49.57
N LYS A 2 10.73 26.15 49.21
CA LYS A 2 11.34 27.23 48.44
C LYS A 2 10.80 27.23 47.00
N LEU A 3 10.60 28.39 46.41
CA LEU A 3 10.01 28.58 45.07
C LEU A 3 10.71 27.68 43.99
N TRP A 4 12.00 27.54 44.10
CA TRP A 4 12.83 26.69 43.27
C TRP A 4 12.41 25.20 43.35
N GLN A 5 12.13 24.67 44.53
CA GLN A 5 11.69 23.24 44.68
C GLN A 5 10.32 22.99 44.02
N ARG A 6 9.41 23.98 44.09
CA ARG A 6 8.09 23.88 43.43
C ARG A 6 8.25 23.85 41.90
N ASN A 7 9.12 24.66 41.34
CA ASN A 7 9.37 24.72 39.92
C ASN A 7 10.05 23.43 39.40
N THR A 8 10.99 22.88 40.18
CA THR A 8 11.65 21.62 39.82
C THR A 8 10.69 20.43 39.81
N ILE A 9 9.79 20.37 40.80
CA ILE A 9 8.75 19.32 40.88
C ILE A 9 7.79 19.49 39.70
N GLY A 10 7.34 20.71 39.40
CA GLY A 10 6.47 20.98 38.26
C GLY A 10 7.09 20.56 36.92
N ALA A 11 8.38 20.92 36.71
CA ALA A 11 9.09 20.49 35.51
C ALA A 11 9.24 18.99 35.41
N ALA A 12 9.57 18.27 36.50
CA ALA A 12 9.69 16.83 36.51
C ALA A 12 8.35 16.14 36.18
N VAL A 13 7.26 16.60 36.74
CA VAL A 13 5.91 16.08 36.45
C VAL A 13 5.53 16.33 34.99
N SER A 14 5.81 17.51 34.46
CA SER A 14 5.53 17.81 33.04
C SER A 14 6.33 16.91 32.09
N VAL A 15 7.62 16.72 32.34
CA VAL A 15 8.46 15.81 31.54
C VAL A 15 7.94 14.38 31.62
N ALA A 16 7.58 13.89 32.80
CA ALA A 16 7.03 12.56 32.97
C ALA A 16 5.69 12.40 32.23
N ALA A 17 4.79 13.38 32.30
CA ALA A 17 3.52 13.37 31.57
C ALA A 17 3.75 13.37 30.04
N CYS A 18 4.66 14.22 29.53
CA CYS A 18 5.01 14.22 28.11
C CYS A 18 5.60 12.87 27.67
N ALA A 19 6.49 12.26 28.46
CA ALA A 19 7.05 10.96 28.15
C ALA A 19 5.97 9.87 28.07
N VAL A 20 4.99 9.88 28.98
CA VAL A 20 3.85 8.95 28.91
C VAL A 20 3.06 9.15 27.63
N ILE A 21 2.66 10.37 27.30
CA ILE A 21 1.88 10.68 26.07
C ILE A 21 2.65 10.23 24.83
N VAL A 22 3.96 10.52 24.74
CA VAL A 22 4.78 10.11 23.60
C VAL A 22 4.82 8.59 23.47
N THR A 23 4.99 7.86 24.56
CA THR A 23 5.14 6.40 24.50
C THR A 23 3.82 5.66 24.33
N THR A 24 2.70 6.19 24.84
CA THR A 24 1.40 5.52 24.77
C THR A 24 0.60 5.88 23.52
N ASP A 25 0.67 7.12 23.09
CA ASP A 25 -0.19 7.63 22.02
C ASP A 25 0.59 7.91 20.74
N LEU A 26 1.67 8.68 20.80
CA LEU A 26 2.37 9.11 19.60
C LEU A 26 3.27 8.03 18.99
N TRP A 27 3.91 7.21 19.80
CA TRP A 27 4.84 6.19 19.29
C TRP A 27 4.16 5.08 18.49
N PRO A 28 3.03 4.50 18.93
CA PRO A 28 2.29 3.52 18.15
C PRO A 28 1.81 4.11 16.81
N ASP A 29 1.27 5.31 16.81
CA ASP A 29 0.80 5.97 15.59
C ASP A 29 1.94 6.25 14.61
N TRP A 30 3.10 6.67 15.13
CA TRP A 30 4.30 6.85 14.32
C TRP A 30 4.82 5.53 13.74
N ALA A 31 4.82 4.45 14.51
CA ALA A 31 5.23 3.13 14.03
C ALA A 31 4.30 2.65 12.91
N ASN A 32 2.99 2.74 13.10
CA ASN A 32 1.99 2.41 12.08
C ASN A 32 2.15 3.26 10.81
N TYR A 33 2.38 4.58 10.97
CA TYR A 33 2.64 5.47 9.83
C TYR A 33 3.89 5.05 9.05
N ARG A 34 4.97 4.71 9.75
CA ARG A 34 6.20 4.21 9.09
C ARG A 34 5.94 2.93 8.30
N GLU A 35 5.28 1.95 8.89
CA GLU A 35 4.95 0.68 8.23
C GLU A 35 4.02 0.87 7.02
N ALA A 36 3.16 1.89 7.06
CA ALA A 36 2.25 2.22 5.95
C ALA A 36 2.91 3.03 4.83
N THR A 37 4.07 3.64 5.06
CA THR A 37 4.74 4.52 4.09
C THR A 37 6.10 4.01 3.62
N HIS A 38 6.77 3.19 4.44
CA HIS A 38 8.11 2.69 4.18
C HIS A 38 8.15 1.17 4.30
N THR A 39 8.95 0.55 3.45
CA THR A 39 9.28 -0.87 3.53
C THR A 39 10.73 -1.08 3.12
N ASP A 40 11.39 -2.03 3.75
CA ASP A 40 12.73 -2.46 3.37
C ASP A 40 12.70 -3.48 2.21
N ASN A 41 11.51 -4.06 1.95
CA ASN A 41 11.30 -5.04 0.90
C ASN A 41 10.99 -4.33 -0.43
N VAL A 42 12.03 -3.91 -1.14
CA VAL A 42 11.91 -3.25 -2.46
C VAL A 42 12.43 -4.17 -3.54
N VAL A 43 11.59 -4.45 -4.52
CA VAL A 43 11.90 -5.26 -5.69
C VAL A 43 12.12 -4.34 -6.89
N ALA A 44 13.29 -4.43 -7.49
CA ALA A 44 13.63 -3.62 -8.66
C ALA A 44 12.82 -4.03 -9.89
N VAL A 45 12.76 -3.15 -10.89
CA VAL A 45 12.07 -3.40 -12.16
C VAL A 45 12.56 -4.70 -12.80
N GLY A 46 11.64 -5.61 -13.11
CA GLY A 46 11.93 -6.90 -13.76
C GLY A 46 12.64 -7.93 -12.86
N ALA A 47 12.91 -7.60 -11.60
CA ALA A 47 13.51 -8.54 -10.66
C ALA A 47 12.45 -9.37 -9.91
N VAL A 48 12.90 -10.46 -9.31
CA VAL A 48 12.16 -11.24 -8.33
C VAL A 48 12.69 -10.88 -6.95
N GLY A 49 11.82 -10.66 -5.98
CA GLY A 49 12.20 -10.38 -4.60
C GLY A 49 11.39 -11.20 -3.62
N ASP A 50 11.95 -11.43 -2.45
CA ASP A 50 11.32 -12.18 -1.37
C ASP A 50 10.79 -11.23 -0.30
N ALA A 51 9.54 -11.42 0.08
CA ALA A 51 8.91 -10.71 1.18
C ALA A 51 7.82 -11.57 1.82
N ASP A 52 7.78 -11.60 3.13
CA ASP A 52 6.78 -12.31 3.94
C ASP A 52 6.64 -13.81 3.56
N GLY A 53 7.79 -14.48 3.29
CA GLY A 53 7.82 -15.89 2.90
C GLY A 53 7.28 -16.20 1.50
N GLN A 54 7.08 -15.18 0.69
CA GLN A 54 6.60 -15.27 -0.67
C GLN A 54 7.59 -14.59 -1.63
N THR A 55 7.65 -15.07 -2.88
CA THR A 55 8.36 -14.37 -3.96
C THR A 55 7.39 -13.48 -4.72
N TRP A 56 7.87 -12.33 -5.17
CA TRP A 56 7.10 -11.30 -5.83
C TRP A 56 7.82 -10.79 -7.07
N GLN A 57 7.08 -10.61 -8.16
CA GLN A 57 7.58 -10.05 -9.41
C GLN A 57 6.44 -9.35 -10.14
N VAL A 58 6.72 -8.20 -10.76
CA VAL A 58 5.79 -7.61 -11.73
C VAL A 58 5.84 -8.43 -13.01
N ASP A 59 4.70 -9.04 -13.39
CA ASP A 59 4.56 -9.75 -14.66
C ASP A 59 4.26 -8.80 -15.80
N SER A 60 3.23 -7.97 -15.63
CA SER A 60 2.80 -7.07 -16.70
C SER A 60 2.11 -5.82 -16.16
N ILE A 61 2.21 -4.74 -16.95
CA ILE A 61 1.50 -3.49 -16.75
C ILE A 61 0.75 -3.18 -18.03
N ARG A 62 -0.55 -2.92 -17.93
CA ARG A 62 -1.40 -2.54 -19.04
C ARG A 62 -2.07 -1.20 -18.76
N HIS A 63 -2.09 -0.32 -19.75
CA HIS A 63 -2.79 0.95 -19.69
C HIS A 63 -4.04 0.86 -20.55
N LEU A 64 -5.20 1.06 -19.94
CA LEU A 64 -6.49 0.94 -20.60
C LEU A 64 -7.21 2.31 -20.59
N ASN A 65 -7.56 2.79 -21.78
CA ASN A 65 -8.37 4.00 -21.94
C ASN A 65 -9.88 3.70 -21.91
N THR A 66 -10.26 2.42 -21.94
CA THR A 66 -11.64 1.97 -21.90
C THR A 66 -11.73 0.71 -21.05
N VAL A 67 -12.77 0.57 -20.25
CA VAL A 67 -13.06 -0.62 -19.46
C VAL A 67 -14.31 -1.29 -20.03
N ARG A 68 -14.24 -2.61 -20.19
CA ARG A 68 -15.42 -3.45 -20.42
C ARG A 68 -15.99 -3.85 -19.06
N GLY A 69 -16.61 -2.90 -18.37
CA GLY A 69 -17.17 -3.13 -17.05
C GLY A 69 -18.69 -3.30 -17.07
N ILE A 70 -19.22 -3.81 -15.97
CA ILE A 70 -20.67 -3.91 -15.71
C ILE A 70 -21.20 -2.48 -15.59
N GLY A 71 -21.85 -1.99 -16.65
CA GLY A 71 -22.47 -0.65 -16.65
C GLY A 71 -22.24 0.21 -17.88
N GLY A 72 -21.31 -0.15 -18.79
CA GLY A 72 -21.14 0.53 -20.09
C GLY A 72 -20.68 1.99 -20.02
N SER A 73 -20.39 2.54 -18.85
CA SER A 73 -19.77 3.86 -18.70
C SER A 73 -18.25 3.74 -18.91
N GLY A 74 -17.73 4.49 -19.89
CA GLY A 74 -16.29 4.63 -20.07
C GLY A 74 -15.62 5.19 -18.81
N LEU A 75 -14.28 5.21 -18.80
CA LEU A 75 -13.54 5.85 -17.72
C LEU A 75 -13.90 7.33 -17.59
N PRO A 76 -13.80 7.90 -16.39
CA PRO A 76 -13.91 9.35 -16.20
C PRO A 76 -12.96 10.10 -17.12
N GLN A 77 -13.39 11.26 -17.61
CA GLN A 77 -12.54 12.08 -18.49
C GLN A 77 -11.23 12.48 -17.79
N GLY A 78 -10.10 12.40 -18.50
CA GLY A 78 -8.78 12.70 -17.96
C GLY A 78 -8.22 11.62 -17.05
N THR A 79 -8.73 10.38 -17.17
CA THR A 79 -8.20 9.24 -16.39
C THR A 79 -7.82 8.07 -17.28
N VAL A 80 -6.89 7.26 -16.78
CA VAL A 80 -6.44 6.01 -17.39
C VAL A 80 -6.50 4.89 -16.34
N LEU A 81 -6.89 3.70 -16.74
CA LEU A 81 -6.85 2.53 -15.88
C LEU A 81 -5.52 1.80 -16.07
N ASN A 82 -4.74 1.75 -15.01
CA ASN A 82 -3.50 0.97 -14.95
C ASN A 82 -3.81 -0.38 -14.31
N VAL A 83 -3.56 -1.44 -15.06
CA VAL A 83 -3.76 -2.83 -14.60
C VAL A 83 -2.40 -3.48 -14.44
N VAL A 84 -2.05 -3.80 -13.22
CA VAL A 84 -0.78 -4.43 -12.86
C VAL A 84 -1.02 -5.86 -12.43
N THR A 85 -0.36 -6.79 -13.12
CA THR A 85 -0.34 -8.21 -12.75
C THR A 85 0.97 -8.50 -12.03
N VAL A 86 0.86 -9.13 -10.88
CA VAL A 86 1.99 -9.49 -10.03
C VAL A 86 2.03 -11.01 -9.90
N GLU A 87 3.12 -11.61 -10.35
CA GLU A 87 3.43 -13.02 -10.07
C GLU A 87 3.82 -13.16 -8.60
N ARG A 88 3.25 -14.16 -7.98
CA ARG A 88 3.48 -14.47 -6.59
C ARG A 88 3.54 -15.98 -6.37
N THR A 89 4.55 -16.45 -5.66
CA THR A 89 4.67 -17.86 -5.24
C THR A 89 4.81 -17.95 -3.74
N GLY A 90 4.56 -19.11 -3.18
CA GLY A 90 4.56 -19.31 -1.73
C GLY A 90 3.16 -19.24 -1.13
N THR A 91 3.07 -19.49 0.16
CA THR A 91 1.79 -19.47 0.89
C THR A 91 1.58 -18.11 1.52
N PRO A 92 0.44 -17.44 1.28
CA PRO A 92 0.13 -16.19 1.93
C PRO A 92 0.11 -16.34 3.46
N THR A 93 0.84 -15.49 4.16
CA THR A 93 0.84 -15.47 5.63
C THR A 93 -0.38 -14.72 6.15
N GLU A 94 -0.85 -13.72 5.40
CA GLU A 94 -2.02 -12.93 5.74
C GLU A 94 -3.15 -13.11 4.72
N ILE A 95 -4.37 -13.17 5.22
CA ILE A 95 -5.59 -13.22 4.41
C ILE A 95 -5.96 -11.79 4.05
N GLY A 96 -5.86 -11.50 2.76
CA GLY A 96 -6.23 -10.20 2.20
C GLY A 96 -5.06 -9.25 2.08
N CYS A 97 -4.78 -8.86 0.85
CA CYS A 97 -3.93 -7.72 0.57
C CYS A 97 -4.64 -6.79 -0.42
N THR A 98 -4.18 -5.57 -0.50
CA THR A 98 -4.59 -4.61 -1.54
C THR A 98 -3.36 -3.99 -2.18
N GLY A 99 -3.53 -3.47 -3.39
CA GLY A 99 -2.49 -2.72 -4.08
C GLY A 99 -2.64 -1.21 -3.82
N VAL A 100 -1.52 -0.53 -3.72
CA VAL A 100 -1.44 0.94 -3.73
C VAL A 100 -0.37 1.33 -4.75
N ILE A 101 -0.75 2.06 -5.79
CA ILE A 101 0.21 2.57 -6.78
C ILE A 101 0.66 3.99 -6.40
N THR A 102 1.90 4.33 -6.72
CA THR A 102 2.49 5.63 -6.39
C THR A 102 3.33 6.20 -7.53
N ASP A 103 3.36 7.53 -7.64
CA ASP A 103 4.31 8.28 -8.48
C ASP A 103 5.54 8.78 -7.68
N GLY A 104 5.62 8.42 -6.38
CA GLY A 104 6.64 8.87 -5.44
C GLY A 104 6.13 9.94 -4.47
N GLU A 105 5.14 10.73 -4.85
CA GLU A 105 4.54 11.79 -4.02
C GLU A 105 3.10 11.46 -3.63
N ARG A 106 2.31 10.98 -4.58
CA ARG A 106 0.88 10.66 -4.42
C ARG A 106 0.67 9.15 -4.44
N ARG A 107 -0.44 8.72 -3.87
CA ARG A 107 -0.78 7.29 -3.74
C ARG A 107 -2.24 7.07 -4.09
N TRP A 108 -2.53 6.00 -4.83
CA TRP A 108 -3.87 5.59 -5.21
C TRP A 108 -4.08 4.12 -4.85
N SER A 109 -5.18 3.85 -4.18
CA SER A 109 -5.57 2.48 -3.85
C SER A 109 -6.11 1.74 -5.08
N ALA A 110 -5.92 0.44 -5.11
CA ALA A 110 -6.54 -0.39 -6.12
C ALA A 110 -8.07 -0.28 -6.06
N GLU A 111 -8.69 -0.31 -7.24
CA GLU A 111 -10.15 -0.32 -7.40
C GLU A 111 -10.75 -1.58 -6.76
N ALA A 112 -11.84 -1.36 -6.05
CA ALA A 112 -12.59 -2.46 -5.47
C ALA A 112 -13.31 -3.29 -6.56
N VAL A 113 -13.64 -4.52 -6.24
CA VAL A 113 -14.48 -5.37 -7.10
C VAL A 113 -15.83 -4.68 -7.36
N GLY A 114 -16.16 -4.49 -8.64
CA GLY A 114 -17.38 -3.77 -9.07
C GLY A 114 -17.19 -2.28 -9.31
N GLY A 115 -15.98 -1.73 -9.07
CA GLY A 115 -15.57 -0.40 -9.51
C GLY A 115 -15.09 -0.38 -10.97
N TYR A 116 -14.14 0.49 -11.29
CA TYR A 116 -13.52 0.55 -12.62
C TYR A 116 -12.51 -0.57 -12.89
N GLY A 117 -12.39 -1.56 -12.00
CA GLY A 117 -11.44 -2.66 -12.13
C GLY A 117 -11.67 -3.51 -13.37
N ASP A 118 -10.60 -3.83 -14.10
CA ASP A 118 -10.64 -4.82 -15.17
C ASP A 118 -10.76 -6.23 -14.58
N LEU A 119 -11.59 -7.06 -15.20
CA LEU A 119 -11.74 -8.45 -14.75
C LEU A 119 -10.46 -9.24 -15.01
N PRO A 120 -9.91 -9.91 -13.99
CA PRO A 120 -8.69 -10.69 -14.19
C PRO A 120 -8.95 -11.86 -15.15
N PRO A 121 -7.97 -12.21 -15.97
CA PRO A 121 -8.00 -13.42 -16.79
C PRO A 121 -8.13 -14.69 -15.95
N GLN A 122 -8.51 -15.78 -16.58
CA GLN A 122 -8.61 -17.08 -15.91
C GLN A 122 -7.25 -17.47 -15.28
N GLY A 123 -7.26 -17.84 -14.01
CA GLY A 123 -6.06 -18.23 -13.26
C GLY A 123 -5.38 -17.07 -12.51
N ILE A 124 -5.83 -15.83 -12.71
CA ILE A 124 -5.36 -14.65 -11.96
C ILE A 124 -6.44 -14.24 -10.97
N SER A 125 -6.05 -13.95 -9.73
CA SER A 125 -6.97 -13.50 -8.69
C SER A 125 -6.99 -11.97 -8.58
N SER A 126 -8.11 -11.39 -8.18
CA SER A 126 -8.19 -9.98 -7.75
C SER A 126 -7.99 -9.80 -6.24
N ILE A 127 -7.81 -10.90 -5.52
CA ILE A 127 -7.63 -10.91 -4.05
C ILE A 127 -6.45 -11.79 -3.66
N CYS A 128 -5.75 -11.40 -2.61
CA CYS A 128 -4.53 -12.09 -2.16
C CYS A 128 -4.77 -13.36 -1.33
N GLY A 129 -5.99 -13.75 -1.08
CA GLY A 129 -6.31 -14.89 -0.22
C GLY A 129 -5.94 -16.27 -0.79
N THR A 130 -5.66 -16.35 -2.09
CA THR A 130 -5.29 -17.61 -2.77
C THR A 130 -3.86 -17.51 -3.28
N PRO A 131 -3.06 -18.60 -3.25
CA PRO A 131 -1.75 -18.64 -3.90
C PRO A 131 -1.85 -18.38 -5.41
N GLY A 132 -0.80 -17.81 -5.98
CA GLY A 132 -0.73 -17.54 -7.42
C GLY A 132 -0.77 -16.06 -7.77
N PRO A 133 -0.83 -15.73 -9.08
CA PRO A 133 -0.78 -14.36 -9.56
C PRO A 133 -1.99 -13.55 -9.10
N VAL A 134 -1.75 -12.25 -8.86
CA VAL A 134 -2.78 -11.30 -8.46
C VAL A 134 -2.77 -10.09 -9.40
N GLN A 135 -3.97 -9.58 -9.72
CA GLN A 135 -4.15 -8.40 -10.54
C GLN A 135 -4.74 -7.26 -9.72
N PHE A 136 -4.11 -6.10 -9.81
CA PHE A 136 -4.60 -4.85 -9.26
C PHE A 136 -4.95 -3.88 -10.37
N SER A 137 -6.04 -3.16 -10.22
CA SER A 137 -6.48 -2.11 -11.16
C SER A 137 -6.48 -0.77 -10.44
N PHE A 138 -5.92 0.26 -11.08
CA PHE A 138 -5.77 1.59 -10.50
C PHE A 138 -6.29 2.64 -11.47
N LEU A 139 -7.24 3.45 -11.04
CA LEU A 139 -7.70 4.60 -11.82
C LEU A 139 -6.82 5.81 -11.50
N LEU A 140 -6.04 6.25 -12.46
CA LEU A 140 -5.10 7.37 -12.31
C LEU A 140 -5.48 8.53 -13.24
N PRO A 141 -5.12 9.77 -12.89
CA PRO A 141 -5.06 10.85 -13.87
C PRO A 141 -4.14 10.48 -15.05
N ASP A 142 -4.48 10.89 -16.26
CA ASP A 142 -3.78 10.52 -17.49
C ASP A 142 -2.37 11.15 -17.62
N ASP A 143 -2.07 12.17 -16.79
CA ASP A 143 -0.77 12.84 -16.68
C ASP A 143 0.18 12.17 -15.65
N VAL A 144 -0.29 11.15 -14.92
CA VAL A 144 0.49 10.47 -13.86
C VAL A 144 1.29 9.31 -14.43
N VAL A 145 2.59 9.31 -14.14
CA VAL A 145 3.49 8.18 -14.44
C VAL A 145 3.79 7.45 -13.12
N PRO A 146 3.24 6.26 -12.90
CA PRO A 146 3.50 5.52 -11.67
C PRO A 146 4.94 4.99 -11.63
N THR A 147 5.54 4.96 -10.46
CA THR A 147 6.92 4.50 -10.22
C THR A 147 7.00 3.19 -9.43
N ALA A 148 5.97 2.87 -8.65
CA ALA A 148 5.93 1.64 -7.88
C ALA A 148 4.49 1.23 -7.54
N VAL A 149 4.33 -0.08 -7.28
CA VAL A 149 3.15 -0.64 -6.62
C VAL A 149 3.56 -1.20 -5.26
N ASP A 150 2.91 -0.73 -4.22
CA ASP A 150 2.98 -1.26 -2.88
C ASP A 150 1.89 -2.33 -2.71
N VAL A 151 2.26 -3.53 -2.35
CA VAL A 151 1.30 -4.53 -1.86
C VAL A 151 1.19 -4.36 -0.36
N THR A 152 -0.01 -4.09 0.12
CA THR A 152 -0.25 -3.78 1.54
C THR A 152 -1.17 -4.80 2.18
N THR A 153 -1.01 -5.02 3.49
CA THR A 153 -1.96 -5.78 4.30
C THR A 153 -3.29 -5.05 4.43
N ALA A 154 -4.31 -5.72 4.98
CA ALA A 154 -5.58 -5.10 5.31
C ALA A 154 -5.44 -3.97 6.35
N GLN A 155 -4.37 -3.97 7.17
CA GLN A 155 -4.05 -2.93 8.14
C GLN A 155 -3.26 -1.76 7.54
N GLY A 156 -2.90 -1.83 6.25
CA GLY A 156 -2.17 -0.79 5.54
C GLY A 156 -0.64 -0.89 5.61
N ARG A 157 -0.07 -1.90 6.28
CA ARG A 157 1.39 -2.15 6.29
C ARG A 157 1.86 -2.60 4.91
N ILE A 158 2.94 -2.02 4.41
CA ILE A 158 3.52 -2.42 3.13
C ILE A 158 4.28 -3.74 3.31
N LEU A 159 3.87 -4.78 2.58
CA LEU A 159 4.55 -6.08 2.52
C LEU A 159 5.77 -6.01 1.60
N VAL A 160 5.55 -5.47 0.42
CA VAL A 160 6.56 -5.35 -0.64
C VAL A 160 6.26 -4.14 -1.51
N ARG A 161 7.30 -3.44 -1.95
CA ARG A 161 7.26 -2.39 -2.98
C ARG A 161 7.88 -2.93 -4.27
N LEU A 162 7.09 -2.95 -5.32
CA LEU A 162 7.48 -3.39 -6.66
C LEU A 162 7.71 -2.16 -7.52
N GLN A 163 8.94 -1.93 -7.99
CA GLN A 163 9.26 -0.84 -8.92
C GLN A 163 8.76 -1.17 -10.33
N LEU A 164 8.21 -0.13 -11.00
CA LEU A 164 7.58 -0.21 -12.33
C LEU A 164 8.49 0.35 -13.41
#